data_cf486db1b0155c4a355b090a56cd0796
#
_entry.id   cf486db1b0155c4a355b090a56cd0796
#
_cell.length_a   1.000
_cell.length_b   1.000
_cell.length_c   1.000
_cell.angle_alpha   90.00
_cell.angle_beta   90.00
_cell.angle_gamma   90.00
#
_symmetry.space_group_name_H-M   'P 1'
#
loop_
_entity.id
_entity.type
_entity.pdbx_description
1 polymer ?
#
loop_
_entity_poly.entity_id
_entity_poly.type
_entity_poly.pdbx_seq_one_letter_code
_entity_poly.pdbx_strand_id
1 'polypeptide(L)'
;MTKKRKLKPRVIAIAGFAPDSRDQVNEEPDTSEIWAINNAYLFLKRTPNRWFQLHPPDWKRNEGMPAGSYGREPEHLELLKESPCPVYMQVKTPDIPSSVEYPLGDLVERFGRTYFTSTMAYIMALILAEHDDGQNVGEVRVYGINLTTMNEYFRQKACFEYWIGQAEGRGIKVWVPASSGLLKAGLYAREAVSDDVVTMTEERCEAWRQR
;
A
#
# COMPACT_ATOMS: atom_id res chain seq x y z
N MET A 1 -38.76 -10.17 -5.82
CA MET A 1 -37.61 -9.36 -5.39
C MET A 1 -36.48 -10.31 -4.99
N THR A 2 -35.52 -10.51 -5.87
CA THR A 2 -34.34 -11.37 -5.61
C THR A 2 -33.42 -10.65 -4.65
N LYS A 3 -33.23 -11.19 -3.43
CA LYS A 3 -32.22 -10.70 -2.47
C LYS A 3 -30.84 -10.79 -3.16
N LYS A 4 -30.26 -9.64 -3.55
CA LYS A 4 -28.85 -9.58 -3.97
C LYS A 4 -28.02 -10.15 -2.83
N ARG A 5 -27.33 -11.27 -3.08
CA ARG A 5 -26.39 -11.89 -2.14
C ARG A 5 -25.31 -10.85 -1.84
N LYS A 6 -25.25 -10.34 -0.60
CA LYS A 6 -24.18 -9.43 -0.17
C LYS A 6 -22.85 -10.17 -0.32
N LEU A 7 -22.00 -9.72 -1.21
CA LEU A 7 -20.63 -10.22 -1.33
C LEU A 7 -19.93 -10.02 0.03
N LYS A 8 -19.16 -11.03 0.45
CA LYS A 8 -18.29 -10.85 1.63
C LYS A 8 -17.32 -9.70 1.35
N PRO A 9 -17.07 -8.81 2.32
CA PRO A 9 -16.08 -7.76 2.17
C PRO A 9 -14.70 -8.35 1.87
N ARG A 10 -14.02 -7.81 0.87
CA ARG A 10 -12.62 -8.16 0.55
C ARG A 10 -11.70 -7.53 1.58
N VAL A 11 -10.66 -8.25 1.96
CA VAL A 11 -9.54 -7.75 2.76
C VAL A 11 -8.31 -7.74 1.86
N ILE A 12 -7.64 -6.60 1.75
CA ILE A 12 -6.45 -6.42 0.93
C ILE A 12 -5.27 -6.07 1.83
N ALA A 13 -4.23 -6.90 1.80
CA ALA A 13 -2.97 -6.68 2.49
C ALA A 13 -1.94 -6.10 1.51
N ILE A 14 -1.47 -4.89 1.76
CA ILE A 14 -0.41 -4.26 0.97
C ILE A 14 0.94 -4.65 1.59
N ALA A 15 1.80 -5.30 0.81
CA ALA A 15 3.10 -5.78 1.24
C ALA A 15 4.23 -4.87 0.75
N GLY A 16 4.71 -3.97 1.62
CA GLY A 16 5.90 -3.14 1.43
C GLY A 16 7.16 -3.80 1.99
N PHE A 17 8.25 -3.04 2.17
CA PHE A 17 9.58 -3.61 2.38
C PHE A 17 10.22 -3.30 3.74
N ALA A 18 9.62 -2.43 4.56
CA ALA A 18 10.17 -2.08 5.87
C ALA A 18 10.19 -3.30 6.81
N PRO A 19 11.37 -3.63 7.40
CA PRO A 19 11.58 -4.91 8.09
C PRO A 19 10.80 -5.06 9.40
N ASP A 20 10.34 -3.97 9.96
CA ASP A 20 9.65 -3.92 11.25
C ASP A 20 8.26 -4.58 11.24
N SER A 21 7.65 -4.72 10.08
CA SER A 21 6.30 -5.33 9.97
C SER A 21 6.06 -6.16 8.70
N ARG A 22 6.99 -6.15 7.74
CA ARG A 22 6.76 -6.81 6.44
C ARG A 22 6.45 -8.29 6.55
N ASP A 23 7.12 -9.00 7.46
CA ASP A 23 6.99 -10.45 7.59
C ASP A 23 5.62 -10.87 8.15
N GLN A 24 4.92 -9.97 8.85
CA GLN A 24 3.59 -10.20 9.40
C GLN A 24 2.53 -10.42 8.30
N VAL A 25 2.76 -9.94 7.08
CA VAL A 25 1.87 -10.21 5.94
C VAL A 25 1.71 -11.71 5.66
N ASN A 26 2.69 -12.53 6.04
CA ASN A 26 2.65 -13.97 5.85
C ASN A 26 1.71 -14.68 6.84
N GLU A 27 1.18 -13.97 7.83
CA GLU A 27 0.18 -14.46 8.79
C GLU A 27 -1.25 -14.19 8.28
N GLU A 28 -1.40 -13.45 7.18
CA GLU A 28 -2.70 -13.21 6.58
C GLU A 28 -3.36 -14.51 6.12
N PRO A 29 -4.65 -14.70 6.42
CA PRO A 29 -5.38 -15.89 5.98
C PRO A 29 -5.48 -15.92 4.44
N ASP A 30 -5.66 -17.11 3.87
CA ASP A 30 -5.81 -17.31 2.41
C ASP A 30 -7.00 -16.57 1.81
N THR A 31 -7.93 -16.14 2.64
CA THR A 31 -9.08 -15.32 2.22
C THR A 31 -8.72 -13.85 2.01
N SER A 32 -7.56 -13.38 2.47
CA SER A 32 -7.05 -12.04 2.22
C SER A 32 -6.25 -12.02 0.92
N GLU A 33 -6.43 -10.96 0.15
CA GLU A 33 -5.60 -10.68 -1.02
C GLU A 33 -4.28 -10.05 -0.57
N ILE A 34 -3.15 -10.48 -1.16
CA ILE A 34 -1.86 -9.80 -1.00
C ILE A 34 -1.56 -9.02 -2.27
N TRP A 35 -1.34 -7.72 -2.12
CA TRP A 35 -0.90 -6.83 -3.19
C TRP A 35 0.54 -6.40 -2.89
N ALA A 36 1.48 -6.96 -3.65
CA ALA A 36 2.91 -6.84 -3.42
C ALA A 36 3.54 -5.65 -4.15
N ILE A 37 4.55 -5.04 -3.53
CA ILE A 37 5.29 -3.91 -4.08
C ILE A 37 6.72 -4.35 -4.40
N ASN A 38 7.21 -4.05 -5.60
CA ASN A 38 8.61 -4.23 -6.00
C ASN A 38 9.16 -5.62 -5.62
N ASN A 39 10.21 -5.69 -4.82
CA ASN A 39 10.92 -6.91 -4.43
C ASN A 39 10.27 -7.68 -3.27
N ALA A 40 8.96 -7.53 -3.03
CA ALA A 40 8.29 -8.22 -1.92
C ALA A 40 8.37 -9.76 -2.00
N TYR A 41 8.62 -10.32 -3.18
CA TYR A 41 8.87 -11.76 -3.36
C TYR A 41 10.01 -12.29 -2.47
N LEU A 42 10.95 -11.44 -2.04
CA LEU A 42 12.08 -11.85 -1.17
C LEU A 42 11.64 -12.33 0.22
N PHE A 43 10.45 -11.99 0.67
CA PHE A 43 9.96 -12.38 2.00
C PHE A 43 8.55 -12.99 1.99
N LEU A 44 7.81 -12.87 0.89
CA LEU A 44 6.48 -13.48 0.78
C LEU A 44 6.60 -15.01 0.72
N LYS A 45 5.76 -15.69 1.52
CA LYS A 45 5.68 -17.16 1.56
C LYS A 45 4.64 -17.72 0.59
N ARG A 46 3.83 -16.87 -0.01
CA ARG A 46 2.84 -17.24 -1.03
C ARG A 46 2.83 -16.23 -2.16
N THR A 47 2.39 -16.67 -3.33
CA THR A 47 2.18 -15.81 -4.49
C THR A 47 1.20 -14.69 -4.15
N PRO A 48 1.54 -13.41 -4.44
CA PRO A 48 0.60 -12.31 -4.27
C PRO A 48 -0.54 -12.41 -5.30
N ASN A 49 -1.68 -11.79 -4.99
CA ASN A 49 -2.78 -11.70 -5.93
C ASN A 49 -2.52 -10.66 -7.03
N ARG A 50 -1.73 -9.64 -6.69
CA ARG A 50 -1.26 -8.61 -7.64
C ARG A 50 0.13 -8.16 -7.24
N TRP A 51 0.93 -7.84 -8.25
CA TRP A 51 2.28 -7.31 -8.07
C TRP A 51 2.38 -5.93 -8.71
N PHE A 52 2.92 -4.94 -8.00
CA PHE A 52 3.06 -3.56 -8.48
C PHE A 52 4.54 -3.23 -8.67
N GLN A 53 4.94 -3.08 -9.93
CA GLN A 53 6.27 -2.70 -10.36
C GLN A 53 6.15 -1.41 -11.18
N LEU A 54 5.94 -0.28 -10.50
CA LEU A 54 5.68 1.02 -11.13
C LEU A 54 6.94 1.83 -11.42
N HIS A 55 8.12 1.34 -11.05
CA HIS A 55 9.36 1.94 -11.51
C HIS A 55 9.52 1.73 -13.01
N PRO A 56 10.10 2.71 -13.74
CA PRO A 56 10.36 2.53 -15.17
C PRO A 56 11.14 1.24 -15.42
N PRO A 57 10.82 0.50 -16.51
CA PRO A 57 11.53 -0.73 -16.87
C PRO A 57 12.96 -0.51 -17.34
N ASP A 58 13.52 0.68 -17.16
CA ASP A 58 14.90 1.01 -17.47
C ASP A 58 15.82 0.45 -16.38
N TRP A 59 16.04 -0.85 -16.45
CA TRP A 59 16.93 -1.62 -15.57
C TRP A 59 18.37 -1.08 -15.57
N LYS A 60 18.79 -0.39 -16.63
CA LYS A 60 20.11 0.25 -16.75
C LYS A 60 20.23 1.49 -15.89
N ARG A 61 19.11 2.15 -15.55
CA ARG A 61 19.10 3.32 -14.66
C ARG A 61 19.55 2.99 -13.24
N ASN A 62 19.52 1.72 -12.87
CA ASN A 62 19.95 1.24 -11.56
C ASN A 62 21.44 0.86 -11.51
N GLU A 63 22.18 0.95 -12.61
CA GLU A 63 23.63 0.82 -12.62
C GLU A 63 24.23 1.90 -11.71
N GLY A 64 24.90 1.48 -10.63
CA GLY A 64 25.47 2.39 -9.63
C GLY A 64 24.66 2.56 -8.32
N MET A 65 23.42 2.10 -8.24
CA MET A 65 22.67 2.08 -6.99
C MET A 65 23.18 1.01 -6.02
N PRO A 66 23.10 1.18 -4.68
CA PRO A 66 23.54 0.17 -3.72
C PRO A 66 22.83 -1.17 -3.90
N ALA A 67 23.48 -2.28 -3.55
CA ALA A 67 22.83 -3.59 -3.52
C ALA A 67 21.58 -3.53 -2.61
N GLY A 68 20.48 -4.15 -3.04
CA GLY A 68 19.18 -4.07 -2.35
C GLY A 68 18.30 -2.89 -2.79
N SER A 69 18.75 -2.05 -3.73
CA SER A 69 17.90 -1.07 -4.40
C SER A 69 16.94 -1.77 -5.36
N TYR A 70 15.73 -1.22 -5.47
CA TYR A 70 14.62 -1.82 -6.21
C TYR A 70 14.99 -2.26 -7.63
N GLY A 71 14.70 -3.53 -7.94
CA GLY A 71 14.88 -4.09 -9.28
C GLY A 71 16.34 -4.32 -9.71
N ARG A 72 17.26 -4.40 -8.76
CA ARG A 72 18.68 -4.55 -9.05
C ARG A 72 19.20 -5.97 -9.04
N GLU A 73 18.47 -6.86 -8.41
CA GLU A 73 18.79 -8.28 -8.46
C GLU A 73 18.61 -8.77 -9.91
N PRO A 74 19.63 -9.45 -10.49
CA PRO A 74 19.54 -9.96 -11.86
C PRO A 74 18.29 -10.84 -12.09
N GLU A 75 17.86 -11.51 -11.04
CA GLU A 75 16.71 -12.41 -11.06
C GLU A 75 15.36 -11.66 -11.05
N HIS A 76 15.34 -10.39 -10.68
CA HIS A 76 14.08 -9.63 -10.54
C HIS A 76 13.29 -9.57 -11.86
N LEU A 77 13.99 -9.32 -12.96
CA LEU A 77 13.37 -9.29 -14.29
C LEU A 77 12.82 -10.66 -14.68
N GLU A 78 13.58 -11.72 -14.42
CA GLU A 78 13.14 -13.09 -14.75
C GLU A 78 11.91 -13.46 -13.90
N LEU A 79 11.89 -13.12 -12.62
CA LEU A 79 10.72 -13.33 -11.76
C LEU A 79 9.49 -12.54 -12.23
N LEU A 80 9.67 -11.34 -12.77
CA LEU A 80 8.56 -10.58 -13.38
C LEU A 80 8.05 -11.27 -14.65
N LYS A 81 8.94 -11.79 -15.51
CA LYS A 81 8.56 -12.52 -16.73
C LYS A 81 7.78 -13.80 -16.43
N GLU A 82 8.17 -14.48 -15.35
CA GLU A 82 7.56 -15.74 -14.91
C GLU A 82 6.39 -15.55 -13.92
N SER A 83 6.01 -14.29 -13.62
CA SER A 83 5.00 -14.00 -12.62
C SER A 83 3.67 -14.69 -12.92
N PRO A 84 3.15 -15.52 -11.99
CA PRO A 84 1.87 -16.18 -12.13
C PRO A 84 0.67 -15.27 -11.80
N CYS A 85 0.93 -14.04 -11.35
CA CYS A 85 -0.10 -13.05 -11.03
C CYS A 85 0.04 -11.79 -11.90
N PRO A 86 -1.01 -10.97 -12.03
CA PRO A 86 -0.93 -9.70 -12.75
C PRO A 86 0.14 -8.78 -12.17
N VAL A 87 1.02 -8.26 -13.04
CA VAL A 87 2.07 -7.29 -12.70
C VAL A 87 1.66 -5.93 -13.22
N TYR A 88 1.24 -5.05 -12.33
CA TYR A 88 0.89 -3.68 -12.67
C TYR A 88 2.14 -2.84 -12.91
N MET A 89 2.26 -2.28 -14.10
CA MET A 89 3.39 -1.47 -14.57
C MET A 89 2.90 -0.15 -15.16
N GLN A 90 3.79 0.81 -15.38
CA GLN A 90 3.42 2.09 -16.03
C GLN A 90 2.93 1.89 -17.46
N VAL A 91 3.50 0.91 -18.17
CA VAL A 91 3.10 0.51 -19.50
C VAL A 91 3.13 -1.01 -19.61
N LYS A 92 2.28 -1.55 -20.46
CA LYS A 92 2.32 -2.99 -20.76
C LYS A 92 3.65 -3.34 -21.42
N THR A 93 4.36 -4.30 -20.86
CA THR A 93 5.71 -4.70 -21.28
C THR A 93 5.64 -6.05 -21.98
N PRO A 94 5.95 -6.15 -23.29
CA PRO A 94 5.79 -7.39 -24.06
C PRO A 94 6.56 -8.58 -23.49
N ASP A 95 7.75 -8.34 -22.93
CA ASP A 95 8.60 -9.38 -22.33
C ASP A 95 8.08 -9.90 -20.99
N ILE A 96 7.04 -9.27 -20.43
CA ILE A 96 6.40 -9.69 -19.18
C ILE A 96 4.93 -10.02 -19.49
N PRO A 97 4.60 -11.29 -19.81
CA PRO A 97 3.28 -11.67 -20.30
C PRO A 97 2.13 -11.31 -19.35
N SER A 98 2.40 -11.35 -18.03
CA SER A 98 1.44 -10.98 -16.97
C SER A 98 1.34 -9.47 -16.71
N SER A 99 2.09 -8.63 -17.47
CA SER A 99 2.07 -7.18 -17.28
C SER A 99 0.71 -6.58 -17.64
N VAL A 100 0.25 -5.70 -16.76
CA VAL A 100 -0.98 -4.92 -16.89
C VAL A 100 -0.59 -3.45 -16.80
N GLU A 101 -1.01 -2.65 -17.77
CA GLU A 101 -0.84 -1.21 -17.68
C GLU A 101 -1.67 -0.65 -16.52
N TYR A 102 -1.03 0.12 -15.65
CA TYR A 102 -1.73 0.76 -14.56
C TYR A 102 -2.63 1.89 -15.11
N PRO A 103 -3.93 1.93 -14.76
CA PRO A 103 -4.91 2.83 -15.38
C PRO A 103 -4.81 4.25 -14.80
N LEU A 104 -3.62 4.89 -14.90
CA LEU A 104 -3.36 6.18 -14.28
C LEU A 104 -4.29 7.27 -14.80
N GLY A 105 -4.51 7.32 -16.12
CA GLY A 105 -5.38 8.33 -16.76
C GLY A 105 -6.79 8.30 -16.19
N ASP A 106 -7.39 7.11 -16.15
CA ASP A 106 -8.75 6.89 -15.66
C ASP A 106 -8.89 7.26 -14.17
N LEU A 107 -7.86 6.94 -13.37
CA LEU A 107 -7.87 7.25 -11.94
C LEU A 107 -7.64 8.74 -11.66
N VAL A 108 -6.80 9.40 -12.45
CA VAL A 108 -6.63 10.87 -12.38
C VAL A 108 -7.94 11.57 -12.74
N GLU A 109 -8.62 11.13 -13.80
CA GLU A 109 -9.94 11.67 -14.18
C GLU A 109 -10.98 11.41 -13.08
N ARG A 110 -11.07 10.17 -12.58
CA ARG A 110 -12.04 9.76 -11.55
C ARG A 110 -11.90 10.58 -10.26
N PHE A 111 -10.69 10.76 -9.77
CA PHE A 111 -10.44 11.43 -8.48
C PHE A 111 -10.14 12.92 -8.60
N GLY A 112 -9.95 13.45 -9.82
CA GLY A 112 -9.59 14.85 -10.06
C GLY A 112 -8.26 15.22 -9.41
N ARG A 113 -7.30 14.30 -9.29
CA ARG A 113 -6.02 14.49 -8.60
C ARG A 113 -4.88 13.81 -9.33
N THR A 114 -3.73 14.50 -9.35
CA THR A 114 -2.43 13.98 -9.82
C THR A 114 -1.48 13.71 -8.64
N TYR A 115 -2.04 13.57 -7.43
CA TYR A 115 -1.26 13.42 -6.21
C TYR A 115 -0.89 11.96 -5.96
N PHE A 116 0.17 11.51 -6.64
CA PHE A 116 0.71 10.15 -6.62
C PHE A 116 2.23 10.23 -6.48
N THR A 117 2.75 10.13 -5.26
CA THR A 117 4.19 10.26 -4.98
C THR A 117 4.86 8.94 -4.63
N SER A 118 4.11 7.85 -4.61
CA SER A 118 4.62 6.53 -4.25
C SER A 118 3.73 5.41 -4.78
N THR A 119 4.27 4.21 -4.95
CA THR A 119 3.52 3.01 -5.34
C THR A 119 2.32 2.76 -4.42
N MET A 120 2.43 3.06 -3.14
CA MET A 120 1.34 2.88 -2.18
C MET A 120 0.13 3.76 -2.51
N ALA A 121 0.37 4.99 -2.96
CA ALA A 121 -0.70 5.90 -3.39
C ALA A 121 -1.45 5.35 -4.62
N TYR A 122 -0.70 4.81 -5.58
CA TYR A 122 -1.28 4.14 -6.75
C TYR A 122 -2.14 2.94 -6.34
N ILE A 123 -1.61 2.07 -5.47
CA ILE A 123 -2.36 0.90 -4.99
C ILE A 123 -3.65 1.34 -4.32
N MET A 124 -3.61 2.32 -3.42
CA MET A 124 -4.80 2.78 -2.71
C MET A 124 -5.83 3.38 -3.66
N ALA A 125 -5.43 4.19 -4.64
CA ALA A 125 -6.35 4.74 -5.63
C ALA A 125 -7.06 3.64 -6.44
N LEU A 126 -6.35 2.58 -6.82
CA LEU A 126 -6.94 1.43 -7.50
C LEU A 126 -7.94 0.69 -6.60
N ILE A 127 -7.61 0.50 -5.32
CA ILE A 127 -8.51 -0.09 -4.33
C ILE A 127 -9.80 0.73 -4.21
N LEU A 128 -9.68 2.05 -4.14
CA LEU A 128 -10.83 2.95 -4.04
C LEU A 128 -11.72 2.88 -5.29
N ALA A 129 -11.10 2.84 -6.46
CA ALA A 129 -11.85 2.69 -7.70
C ALA A 129 -12.63 1.37 -7.75
N GLU A 130 -11.99 0.27 -7.37
CA GLU A 130 -12.65 -1.04 -7.29
C GLU A 130 -13.78 -1.05 -6.25
N HIS A 131 -13.59 -0.39 -5.10
CA HIS A 131 -14.64 -0.26 -4.09
C HIS A 131 -15.83 0.53 -4.63
N ASP A 132 -15.58 1.69 -5.25
CA ASP A 132 -16.61 2.55 -5.85
C ASP A 132 -17.36 1.83 -6.98
N ASP A 133 -16.68 0.92 -7.70
CA ASP A 133 -17.28 0.05 -8.73
C ASP A 133 -18.03 -1.16 -8.15
N GLY A 134 -18.20 -1.23 -6.83
CA GLY A 134 -19.03 -2.22 -6.15
C GLY A 134 -18.31 -3.53 -5.79
N GLN A 135 -16.98 -3.59 -5.89
CA GLN A 135 -16.21 -4.79 -5.51
C GLN A 135 -16.09 -5.00 -3.99
N ASN A 136 -16.78 -4.17 -3.19
CA ASN A 136 -16.96 -4.34 -1.75
C ASN A 136 -15.66 -4.58 -0.98
N VAL A 137 -14.66 -3.69 -1.12
CA VAL A 137 -13.48 -3.72 -0.27
C VAL A 137 -13.87 -3.24 1.13
N GLY A 138 -13.68 -4.07 2.14
CA GLY A 138 -14.05 -3.76 3.53
C GLY A 138 -12.88 -3.35 4.40
N GLU A 139 -11.68 -3.82 4.08
CA GLU A 139 -10.50 -3.56 4.89
C GLU A 139 -9.22 -3.55 4.04
N VAL A 140 -8.32 -2.64 4.35
CA VAL A 140 -6.94 -2.60 3.84
C VAL A 140 -6.00 -2.72 5.01
N ARG A 141 -5.03 -3.62 4.93
CA ARG A 141 -3.97 -3.80 5.92
C ARG A 141 -2.63 -3.47 5.31
N VAL A 142 -1.85 -2.65 5.99
CA VAL A 142 -0.58 -2.12 5.49
C VAL A 142 0.57 -2.77 6.23
N TYR A 143 1.45 -3.46 5.52
CA TYR A 143 2.63 -4.13 6.08
C TYR A 143 3.90 -3.62 5.42
N GLY A 144 4.98 -3.48 6.19
CA GLY A 144 6.29 -3.10 5.66
C GLY A 144 6.34 -1.70 5.03
N ILE A 145 5.51 -0.77 5.50
CA ILE A 145 5.49 0.63 5.05
C ILE A 145 5.58 1.53 6.26
N ASN A 146 6.73 2.21 6.43
CA ASN A 146 7.01 3.05 7.59
C ASN A 146 7.08 4.55 7.24
N LEU A 147 7.80 4.93 6.18
CA LEU A 147 7.92 6.30 5.65
C LEU A 147 8.39 7.34 6.70
N THR A 148 9.28 6.95 7.62
CA THR A 148 9.74 7.81 8.73
C THR A 148 11.06 8.53 8.46
N THR A 149 11.80 8.14 7.43
CA THR A 149 13.16 8.66 7.22
C THR A 149 13.30 9.34 5.86
N MET A 150 14.03 10.48 5.82
CA MET A 150 14.44 11.24 4.63
C MET A 150 13.36 12.08 3.94
N ASN A 151 13.79 13.13 3.22
CA ASN A 151 12.93 14.11 2.55
C ASN A 151 11.94 13.52 1.52
N GLU A 152 12.32 12.45 0.86
CA GLU A 152 11.46 11.75 -0.11
C GLU A 152 10.29 11.07 0.61
N TYR A 153 10.56 10.34 1.67
CA TYR A 153 9.53 9.65 2.45
C TYR A 153 8.54 10.61 3.11
N PHE A 154 8.96 11.80 3.46
CA PHE A 154 8.04 12.81 4.00
C PHE A 154 6.93 13.16 3.00
N ARG A 155 7.27 13.35 1.72
CA ARG A 155 6.28 13.58 0.65
C ARG A 155 5.42 12.35 0.40
N GLN A 156 6.02 11.17 0.41
CA GLN A 156 5.32 9.91 0.20
C GLN A 156 4.34 9.63 1.35
N LYS A 157 4.74 9.91 2.60
CA LYS A 157 3.89 9.77 3.78
C LYS A 157 2.64 10.63 3.66
N ALA A 158 2.78 11.93 3.45
CA ALA A 158 1.65 12.85 3.33
C ALA A 158 0.68 12.45 2.21
N CYS A 159 1.23 12.01 1.08
CA CYS A 159 0.43 11.53 -0.04
C CYS A 159 -0.32 10.24 0.31
N PHE A 160 0.35 9.27 0.92
CA PHE A 160 -0.29 8.00 1.26
C PHE A 160 -1.34 8.17 2.35
N GLU A 161 -1.08 9.00 3.37
CA GLU A 161 -2.06 9.35 4.41
C GLU A 161 -3.30 10.06 3.83
N TYR A 162 -3.14 10.91 2.80
CA TYR A 162 -4.28 11.46 2.07
C TYR A 162 -5.14 10.35 1.47
N TRP A 163 -4.53 9.36 0.79
CA TRP A 163 -5.28 8.26 0.17
C TRP A 163 -5.89 7.32 1.21
N ILE A 164 -5.24 7.12 2.37
CA ILE A 164 -5.82 6.41 3.52
C ILE A 164 -7.09 7.13 3.99
N GLY A 165 -7.04 8.44 4.20
CA GLY A 165 -8.22 9.23 4.58
C GLY A 165 -9.37 9.14 3.57
N GLN A 166 -9.06 9.05 2.27
CA GLN A 166 -10.07 8.80 1.24
C GLN A 166 -10.72 7.41 1.36
N ALA A 167 -9.95 6.40 1.78
CA ALA A 167 -10.47 5.04 2.02
C ALA A 167 -11.39 5.01 3.25
N GLU A 168 -10.95 5.59 4.36
CA GLU A 168 -11.73 5.67 5.59
C GLU A 168 -13.03 6.46 5.39
N GLY A 169 -12.99 7.55 4.61
CA GLY A 169 -14.16 8.33 4.22
C GLY A 169 -15.20 7.54 3.41
N ARG A 170 -14.81 6.42 2.80
CA ARG A 170 -15.69 5.46 2.11
C ARG A 170 -16.13 4.29 2.99
N GLY A 171 -15.74 4.28 4.27
CA GLY A 171 -16.04 3.21 5.20
C GLY A 171 -15.12 1.97 5.06
N ILE A 172 -14.04 2.06 4.29
CA ILE A 172 -12.99 1.03 4.23
C ILE A 172 -12.14 1.17 5.50
N LYS A 173 -12.02 0.09 6.27
CA LYS A 173 -11.12 0.08 7.42
C LYS A 173 -9.67 0.04 6.93
N VAL A 174 -8.82 0.88 7.51
CA VAL A 174 -7.38 0.81 7.22
C VAL A 174 -6.62 0.48 8.50
N TRP A 175 -5.92 -0.66 8.48
CA TRP A 175 -5.07 -1.08 9.57
C TRP A 175 -3.60 -0.81 9.23
N VAL A 176 -2.89 -0.19 10.18
CA VAL A 176 -1.48 0.15 10.08
C VAL A 176 -0.77 -0.39 11.33
N PRO A 177 0.41 -1.05 11.20
CA PRO A 177 1.15 -1.60 12.33
C PRO A 177 1.53 -0.52 13.35
N ALA A 178 1.63 -0.91 14.62
CA ALA A 178 2.08 -0.01 15.67
C ALA A 178 3.48 0.56 15.42
N SER A 179 4.36 -0.18 14.75
CA SER A 179 5.73 0.23 14.38
C SER A 179 5.79 1.21 13.20
N SER A 180 4.73 1.33 12.39
CA SER A 180 4.72 2.28 11.26
C SER A 180 4.58 3.72 11.73
N GLY A 181 5.25 4.65 11.04
CA GLY A 181 5.10 6.08 11.26
C GLY A 181 3.84 6.71 10.64
N LEU A 182 3.04 5.91 9.90
CA LEU A 182 1.82 6.38 9.25
C LEU A 182 0.74 6.74 10.28
N LEU A 183 -0.01 7.81 10.01
CA LEU A 183 -1.12 8.31 10.84
C LEU A 183 -0.71 8.63 12.29
N LYS A 184 0.57 8.92 12.50
CA LYS A 184 1.13 9.17 13.82
C LYS A 184 1.82 10.51 13.85
N ALA A 185 1.34 11.39 14.74
CA ALA A 185 1.95 12.66 15.10
C ALA A 185 1.60 13.00 16.54
N GLY A 186 2.43 13.83 17.19
CA GLY A 186 2.09 14.42 18.47
C GLY A 186 0.85 15.32 18.34
N LEU A 187 0.06 15.42 19.39
CA LEU A 187 -1.08 16.32 19.41
C LEU A 187 -0.60 17.77 19.43
N TYR A 188 -1.08 18.59 18.51
CA TYR A 188 -0.77 20.01 18.46
C TYR A 188 -1.14 20.71 19.80
N ALA A 189 -0.26 21.61 20.26
CA ALA A 189 -0.40 22.38 21.50
C ALA A 189 -0.54 21.54 22.79
N ARG A 190 -0.15 20.27 22.78
CA ARG A 190 0.04 19.44 23.97
C ARG A 190 1.53 19.28 24.25
N GLU A 191 1.92 19.35 25.54
CA GLU A 191 3.30 19.03 25.93
C GLU A 191 3.67 17.65 25.39
N ALA A 192 4.90 17.54 24.87
CA ALA A 192 5.41 16.31 24.30
C ALA A 192 5.20 15.16 25.30
N VAL A 193 4.16 14.40 25.10
CA VAL A 193 4.15 13.02 25.57
C VAL A 193 5.26 12.37 24.77
N SER A 194 6.27 11.84 25.47
CA SER A 194 7.45 11.18 24.91
C SER A 194 7.18 10.57 23.54
N ASP A 195 8.18 10.50 22.67
CA ASP A 195 8.11 9.98 21.29
C ASP A 195 7.41 8.61 21.11
N ASP A 196 6.89 8.07 22.20
CA ASP A 196 6.00 6.93 22.22
C ASP A 196 4.69 7.30 21.51
N VAL A 197 4.48 6.63 20.42
CA VAL A 197 3.30 6.72 19.57
C VAL A 197 2.02 6.76 20.40
N VAL A 198 1.40 7.93 20.46
CA VAL A 198 0.13 8.12 21.18
C VAL A 198 -0.97 7.48 20.37
N THR A 199 -1.22 6.21 20.59
CA THR A 199 -2.51 5.60 20.24
C THR A 199 -3.55 6.23 21.15
N MET A 200 -4.48 7.00 20.59
CA MET A 200 -5.63 7.49 21.33
C MET A 200 -6.51 6.29 21.69
N THR A 201 -6.35 5.76 22.89
CA THR A 201 -7.29 4.77 23.43
C THR A 201 -8.61 5.46 23.78
N GLU A 202 -9.73 4.71 23.81
CA GLU A 202 -11.03 5.22 24.21
C GLU A 202 -10.97 5.92 25.58
N GLU A 203 -10.24 5.36 26.53
CA GLU A 203 -10.01 5.95 27.86
C GLU A 203 -9.34 7.33 27.80
N ARG A 204 -8.40 7.54 26.88
CA ARG A 204 -7.77 8.86 26.69
C ARG A 204 -8.71 9.85 26.01
N CYS A 205 -9.56 9.39 25.11
CA CYS A 205 -10.59 10.21 24.51
C CYS A 205 -11.62 10.65 25.54
N GLU A 206 -12.04 9.76 26.44
CA GLU A 206 -12.99 10.07 27.53
C GLU A 206 -12.37 11.02 28.53
N ALA A 207 -11.15 10.81 28.98
CA ALA A 207 -10.45 11.73 29.88
C ALA A 207 -10.26 13.14 29.27
N TRP A 208 -10.21 13.24 27.94
CA TRP A 208 -10.14 14.53 27.25
C TRP A 208 -11.51 15.23 27.17
N ARG A 209 -12.61 14.48 27.01
CA ARG A 209 -13.98 15.03 26.98
C ARG A 209 -14.47 15.56 28.36
N GLN A 210 -13.83 15.08 29.43
CA GLN A 210 -14.20 15.45 30.81
C GLN A 210 -13.42 16.67 31.35
N ARG A 211 -12.56 17.29 30.56
CA ARG A 211 -11.82 18.52 30.90
C ARG A 211 -12.31 19.71 30.08
#